data_a151ae400abbe3476cac2da2fc4fd345
#
_entry.id   a151ae400abbe3476cac2da2fc4fd345
#
_cell.length_a   1.000
_cell.length_b   1.000
_cell.length_c   1.000
_cell.angle_alpha   90.00
_cell.angle_beta   90.00
_cell.angle_gamma   90.00
#
_symmetry.space_group_name_H-M   'P 1'
#
loop_
_entity.id
_entity.type
_entity.pdbx_description
1 polymer ?
#
loop_
_entity_poly.entity_id
_entity_poly.type
_entity_poly.pdbx_seq_one_letter_code
_entity_poly.pdbx_strand_id
1 'polypeptide(L)'
;MFDDLVRQYGVDLVLQGHEHAYARMIGGAYKNGAPATPVYTVSHCSPKNYRIHFDDRFDKFGISSRYYQTVSTSGDTLAMATYDANTHALYDSLIVVVSPAKAHLVTDLGKDIPEYMEYTPDPNNKKDQKFANRIQEYINRHPERMKR
;
A
#
# COMPACT_ATOMS: atom_id res chain seq x y z
N MET A 1 -19.06 -8.06 3.27
CA MET A 1 -19.15 -9.49 2.83
C MET A 1 -17.75 -10.13 2.67
N PHE A 2 -16.88 -9.70 1.75
CA PHE A 2 -15.54 -10.31 1.63
C PHE A 2 -14.65 -9.99 2.85
N ASP A 3 -14.61 -8.74 3.29
CA ASP A 3 -13.86 -8.28 4.46
C ASP A 3 -14.28 -9.01 5.75
N ASP A 4 -15.56 -9.30 5.92
CA ASP A 4 -16.06 -10.04 7.08
C ASP A 4 -15.45 -11.46 7.16
N LEU A 5 -15.33 -12.14 6.02
CA LEU A 5 -14.70 -13.46 5.95
C LEU A 5 -13.19 -13.38 6.24
N VAL A 6 -12.49 -12.40 5.66
CA VAL A 6 -11.07 -12.16 5.92
C VAL A 6 -10.81 -12.00 7.41
N ARG A 7 -11.62 -11.20 8.10
CA ARG A 7 -11.54 -10.98 9.55
C ARG A 7 -11.95 -12.21 10.35
N GLN A 8 -13.02 -12.87 9.96
CA GLN A 8 -13.55 -14.07 10.65
C GLN A 8 -12.52 -15.20 10.67
N TYR A 9 -11.81 -15.39 9.56
CA TYR A 9 -10.82 -16.45 9.41
C TYR A 9 -9.38 -16.04 9.75
N GLY A 10 -9.18 -14.81 10.25
CA GLY A 10 -7.87 -14.34 10.72
C GLY A 10 -6.81 -14.27 9.61
N VAL A 11 -7.22 -13.85 8.42
CA VAL A 11 -6.28 -13.67 7.29
C VAL A 11 -5.39 -12.45 7.56
N ASP A 12 -4.09 -12.64 7.51
CA ASP A 12 -3.13 -11.56 7.80
C ASP A 12 -2.90 -10.63 6.61
N LEU A 13 -2.77 -11.20 5.42
CA LEU A 13 -2.38 -10.46 4.22
C LEU A 13 -3.29 -10.84 3.04
N VAL A 14 -3.85 -9.83 2.39
CA VAL A 14 -4.66 -9.97 1.18
C VAL A 14 -3.93 -9.28 0.03
N LEU A 15 -3.42 -10.08 -0.91
CA LEU A 15 -2.78 -9.60 -2.12
C LEU A 15 -3.81 -9.51 -3.24
N GLN A 16 -3.92 -8.34 -3.85
CA GLN A 16 -4.88 -8.04 -4.89
C GLN A 16 -4.17 -7.50 -6.14
N GLY A 17 -4.78 -7.72 -7.28
CA GLY A 17 -4.37 -7.17 -8.56
C GLY A 17 -5.46 -6.32 -9.18
N HIS A 18 -5.51 -6.28 -10.51
CA HIS A 18 -6.46 -5.59 -11.38
C HIS A 18 -6.22 -4.09 -11.50
N GLU A 19 -6.10 -3.35 -10.41
CA GLU A 19 -5.73 -1.94 -10.45
C GLU A 19 -4.24 -1.81 -10.80
N HIS A 20 -3.91 -0.91 -11.73
CA HIS A 20 -2.54 -0.72 -12.20
C HIS A 20 -1.86 0.41 -11.40
N ALA A 21 -1.80 0.21 -10.10
CA ALA A 21 -1.14 1.08 -9.14
C ALA A 21 -0.77 0.26 -7.90
N TYR A 22 0.08 0.83 -7.05
CA TYR A 22 0.33 0.29 -5.73
C TYR A 22 -0.52 1.02 -4.69
N ALA A 23 -1.17 0.28 -3.80
CA ALA A 23 -1.84 0.82 -2.63
C ALA A 23 -1.83 -0.20 -1.49
N ARG A 24 -1.62 0.26 -0.26
CA ARG A 24 -1.66 -0.57 0.93
C ARG A 24 -2.53 0.07 2.00
N MET A 25 -3.29 -0.76 2.71
CA MET A 25 -4.10 -0.38 3.85
C MET A 25 -3.96 -1.41 4.98
N ILE A 26 -3.67 -0.94 6.19
CA ILE A 26 -3.77 -1.76 7.40
C ILE A 26 -5.21 -1.64 7.89
N GLY A 27 -6.00 -2.70 7.65
CA GLY A 27 -7.45 -2.66 7.85
C GLY A 27 -7.92 -3.07 9.24
N GLY A 28 -7.02 -3.54 10.10
CA GLY A 28 -7.37 -3.95 11.46
C GLY A 28 -7.48 -2.81 12.45
N ALA A 29 -8.26 -3.02 13.49
CA ALA A 29 -8.33 -2.09 14.61
C ALA A 29 -7.02 -2.11 15.40
N TYR A 30 -6.69 -0.99 16.06
CA TYR A 30 -5.58 -0.94 16.99
C TYR A 30 -5.81 -1.89 18.17
N LYS A 31 -4.81 -2.72 18.45
CA LYS A 31 -4.78 -3.60 19.63
C LYS A 31 -3.48 -3.38 20.39
N ASN A 32 -3.57 -3.13 21.67
CA ASN A 32 -2.39 -2.89 22.53
C ASN A 32 -1.46 -1.78 21.99
N GLY A 33 -2.03 -0.72 21.40
CA GLY A 33 -1.28 0.41 20.87
C GLY A 33 -0.62 0.19 19.50
N ALA A 34 -0.86 -0.97 18.87
CA ALA A 34 -0.36 -1.27 17.53
C ALA A 34 -1.50 -1.60 16.56
N PRO A 35 -1.37 -1.28 15.27
CA PRO A 35 -2.32 -1.69 14.27
C PRO A 35 -2.31 -3.22 14.13
N ALA A 36 -3.47 -3.79 13.78
CA ALA A 36 -3.64 -5.22 13.61
C ALA A 36 -4.04 -5.58 12.18
N THR A 37 -3.89 -6.85 11.82
CA THR A 37 -4.35 -7.40 10.53
C THR A 37 -5.89 -7.34 10.41
N PRO A 38 -6.46 -7.42 9.22
CA PRO A 38 -5.81 -7.72 7.94
C PRO A 38 -5.06 -6.54 7.32
N VAL A 39 -4.07 -6.84 6.49
CA VAL A 39 -3.42 -5.88 5.59
C VAL A 39 -3.90 -6.17 4.17
N TYR A 40 -4.33 -5.15 3.47
CA TYR A 40 -4.72 -5.21 2.06
C TYR A 40 -3.68 -4.53 1.21
N THR A 41 -3.25 -5.20 0.15
CA THR A 41 -2.27 -4.65 -0.80
C THR A 41 -2.75 -4.88 -2.22
N VAL A 42 -2.80 -3.81 -2.99
CA VAL A 42 -2.99 -3.83 -4.44
C VAL A 42 -1.65 -3.55 -5.10
N SER A 43 -1.28 -4.36 -6.08
CA SER A 43 0.00 -4.21 -6.77
C SER A 43 -0.06 -4.66 -8.22
N HIS A 44 0.88 -4.16 -9.02
CA HIS A 44 1.00 -4.54 -10.42
C HIS A 44 2.43 -4.38 -10.97
N CYS A 45 2.75 -5.21 -11.96
CA CYS A 45 3.97 -5.11 -12.78
C CYS A 45 3.68 -4.73 -14.24
N SER A 46 2.47 -4.29 -14.57
CA SER A 46 2.07 -3.90 -15.92
C SER A 46 2.68 -2.55 -16.33
N PRO A 47 3.03 -2.35 -17.62
CA PRO A 47 3.42 -1.03 -18.12
C PRO A 47 2.26 -0.02 -18.18
N LYS A 48 1.02 -0.48 -18.04
CA LYS A 48 -0.15 0.41 -17.98
C LYS A 48 -0.31 0.97 -16.58
N ASN A 49 -0.62 2.26 -16.47
CA ASN A 49 -1.05 2.88 -15.23
C ASN A 49 -2.52 3.27 -15.36
N TYR A 50 -3.31 2.92 -14.35
CA TYR A 50 -4.70 3.37 -14.27
C TYR A 50 -4.82 4.57 -13.34
N ARG A 51 -5.85 5.36 -13.58
CA ARG A 51 -6.23 6.46 -12.71
C ARG A 51 -6.92 5.90 -11.49
N ILE A 52 -6.17 5.81 -10.37
CA ILE A 52 -6.71 5.36 -9.09
C ILE A 52 -7.47 6.47 -8.36
N HIS A 53 -8.26 6.07 -7.39
CA HIS A 53 -8.88 6.98 -6.44
C HIS A 53 -8.04 7.05 -5.16
N PHE A 54 -7.63 8.26 -4.77
CA PHE A 54 -6.92 8.48 -3.51
C PHE A 54 -7.92 8.52 -2.36
N ASP A 55 -7.79 7.56 -1.45
CA ASP A 55 -8.63 7.43 -0.25
C ASP A 55 -7.73 7.51 0.98
N ASP A 56 -8.08 8.37 1.94
CA ASP A 56 -7.27 8.62 3.14
C ASP A 56 -7.20 7.40 4.08
N ARG A 57 -7.98 6.35 3.82
CA ARG A 57 -7.85 5.06 4.51
C ARG A 57 -6.61 4.27 4.11
N PHE A 58 -6.00 4.57 2.98
CA PHE A 58 -4.78 3.92 2.55
C PHE A 58 -3.55 4.53 3.22
N ASP A 59 -2.67 3.67 3.70
CA ASP A 59 -1.43 4.05 4.38
C ASP A 59 -0.31 4.37 3.41
N LYS A 60 -0.36 3.81 2.20
CA LYS A 60 0.67 3.96 1.18
C LYS A 60 0.08 3.90 -0.22
N PHE A 61 0.56 4.79 -1.08
CA PHE A 61 0.29 4.77 -2.51
C PHE A 61 1.58 4.76 -3.33
N GLY A 62 1.52 4.21 -4.55
CA GLY A 62 2.55 4.32 -5.56
C GLY A 62 1.92 4.33 -6.94
N ILE A 63 2.26 5.33 -7.72
CA ILE A 63 1.86 5.47 -9.13
C ILE A 63 3.12 5.68 -9.96
N SER A 64 3.00 5.59 -11.29
CA SER A 64 4.09 5.90 -12.22
C SER A 64 5.27 4.93 -12.19
N SER A 65 5.21 3.86 -11.42
CA SER A 65 6.18 2.77 -11.43
C SER A 65 5.49 1.40 -11.40
N ARG A 66 6.29 0.35 -11.44
CA ARG A 66 5.86 -1.04 -11.32
C ARG A 66 6.41 -1.59 -10.02
N TYR A 67 5.62 -2.39 -9.36
CA TYR A 67 5.98 -2.91 -8.04
C TYR A 67 5.83 -4.42 -7.99
N TYR A 68 6.72 -5.07 -7.28
CA TYR A 68 6.61 -6.48 -6.93
C TYR A 68 6.82 -6.67 -5.43
N GLN A 69 6.23 -7.71 -4.88
CA GLN A 69 6.33 -8.05 -3.47
C GLN A 69 7.10 -9.35 -3.26
N THR A 70 7.86 -9.37 -2.18
CA THR A 70 8.33 -10.60 -1.56
C THR A 70 7.58 -10.81 -0.25
N VAL A 71 7.13 -12.03 -0.02
CA VAL A 71 6.49 -12.42 1.24
C VAL A 71 7.27 -13.60 1.80
N SER A 72 7.64 -13.50 3.06
CA SER A 72 8.31 -14.58 3.79
C SER A 72 7.65 -14.81 5.13
N THR A 73 7.72 -16.05 5.60
CA THR A 73 7.21 -16.45 6.91
C THR A 73 8.27 -17.22 7.68
N SER A 74 8.38 -16.96 8.98
CA SER A 74 9.27 -17.69 9.87
C SER A 74 8.68 -17.69 11.29
N GLY A 75 8.33 -18.87 11.79
CA GLY A 75 7.63 -18.99 13.07
C GLY A 75 6.33 -18.18 13.07
N ASP A 76 6.17 -17.32 14.05
CA ASP A 76 4.99 -16.45 14.22
C ASP A 76 5.11 -15.10 13.48
N THR A 77 6.03 -15.00 12.52
CA THR A 77 6.30 -13.76 11.79
C THR A 77 6.02 -13.93 10.30
N LEU A 78 5.28 -12.96 9.73
CA LEU A 78 5.14 -12.76 8.29
C LEU A 78 5.78 -11.42 7.95
N ALA A 79 6.63 -11.38 6.93
CA ALA A 79 7.21 -10.14 6.41
C ALA A 79 6.83 -9.95 4.95
N MET A 80 6.43 -8.73 4.60
CA MET A 80 6.22 -8.29 3.22
C MET A 80 7.14 -7.13 2.91
N ALA A 81 7.81 -7.18 1.78
CA ALA A 81 8.55 -6.07 1.22
C ALA A 81 8.12 -5.82 -0.22
N THR A 82 7.92 -4.56 -0.56
CA THR A 82 7.55 -4.10 -1.90
C THR A 82 8.71 -3.34 -2.50
N TYR A 83 9.07 -3.70 -3.72
CA TYR A 83 10.18 -3.10 -4.44
C TYR A 83 9.69 -2.45 -5.74
N ASP A 84 10.32 -1.36 -6.10
CA ASP A 84 10.22 -0.79 -7.45
C ASP A 84 10.89 -1.77 -8.44
N ALA A 85 10.16 -2.18 -9.47
CA ALA A 85 10.64 -3.20 -10.41
C ALA A 85 11.72 -2.68 -11.39
N ASN A 86 11.86 -1.35 -11.53
CA ASN A 86 12.84 -0.76 -12.42
C ASN A 86 14.20 -0.53 -11.70
N THR A 87 14.13 -0.12 -10.44
CA THR A 87 15.32 0.28 -9.66
C THR A 87 15.73 -0.74 -8.61
N HIS A 88 14.85 -1.70 -8.31
CA HIS A 88 14.98 -2.64 -7.19
C HIS A 88 15.08 -1.97 -5.81
N ALA A 89 14.75 -0.69 -5.72
CA ALA A 89 14.71 0.02 -4.46
C ALA A 89 13.51 -0.44 -3.61
N LEU A 90 13.72 -0.56 -2.31
CA LEU A 90 12.63 -0.82 -1.35
C LEU A 90 11.68 0.37 -1.36
N TYR A 91 10.40 0.10 -1.59
CA TYR A 91 9.34 1.10 -1.65
C TYR A 91 8.41 1.04 -0.43
N ASP A 92 8.14 -0.16 0.07
CA ASP A 92 7.29 -0.37 1.24
C ASP A 92 7.67 -1.66 1.95
N SER A 93 7.40 -1.73 3.25
CA SER A 93 7.64 -2.95 4.02
C SER A 93 6.80 -2.99 5.28
N LEU A 94 6.42 -4.19 5.71
CA LEU A 94 5.76 -4.42 6.98
C LEU A 94 6.10 -5.81 7.54
N ILE A 95 5.91 -5.93 8.83
CA ILE A 95 6.01 -7.21 9.54
C ILE A 95 4.70 -7.43 10.31
N VAL A 96 4.18 -8.65 10.24
CA VAL A 96 3.09 -9.13 11.10
C VAL A 96 3.67 -10.13 12.08
N VAL A 97 3.41 -9.95 13.35
CA VAL A 97 3.83 -10.87 14.42
C VAL A 97 2.62 -11.32 15.20
N VAL A 98 2.50 -12.63 15.37
CA VAL A 98 1.48 -13.22 16.27
C VAL A 98 1.97 -13.09 17.70
N SER A 99 1.30 -12.28 18.51
CA SER A 99 1.63 -12.09 19.93
C SER A 99 1.24 -13.32 20.76
N PRO A 100 1.80 -13.48 21.99
CA PRO A 100 1.38 -14.53 22.92
C PRO A 100 -0.13 -14.53 23.21
N ALA A 101 -0.78 -13.37 23.14
CA ALA A 101 -2.23 -13.22 23.28
C ALA A 101 -2.99 -13.53 21.97
N LYS A 102 -2.33 -14.13 20.98
CA LYS A 102 -2.85 -14.46 19.64
C LYS A 102 -3.38 -13.24 18.87
N ALA A 103 -2.90 -12.04 19.16
CA ALA A 103 -3.15 -10.86 18.36
C ALA A 103 -2.12 -10.79 17.23
N HIS A 104 -2.59 -10.58 16.02
CA HIS A 104 -1.74 -10.43 14.84
C HIS A 104 -1.44 -8.94 14.65
N LEU A 105 -0.30 -8.50 15.13
CA LEU A 105 0.11 -7.10 15.19
C LEU A 105 0.99 -6.73 14.00
N VAL A 106 0.75 -5.56 13.43
CA VAL A 106 1.47 -5.03 12.27
C VAL A 106 2.47 -3.98 12.71
N THR A 107 3.72 -4.13 12.26
CA THR A 107 4.72 -3.07 12.30
C THR A 107 4.91 -2.51 10.90
N ASP A 108 4.55 -1.27 10.69
CA ASP A 108 4.72 -0.55 9.43
C ASP A 108 6.14 0.00 9.34
N LEU A 109 7.00 -0.68 8.57
CA LEU A 109 8.39 -0.28 8.32
C LEU A 109 8.50 0.65 7.10
N GLY A 110 7.47 0.68 6.26
CA GLY A 110 7.44 1.48 5.04
C GLY A 110 6.92 2.91 5.23
N LYS A 111 6.39 3.24 6.41
CA LYS A 111 5.78 4.56 6.68
C LYS A 111 6.73 5.75 6.45
N ASP A 112 8.02 5.54 6.72
CA ASP A 112 9.05 6.58 6.59
C ASP A 112 9.75 6.58 5.22
N ILE A 113 9.39 5.64 4.33
CA ILE A 113 9.86 5.62 2.95
C ILE A 113 8.96 6.54 2.13
N PRO A 114 9.51 7.56 1.44
CA PRO A 114 8.70 8.52 0.70
C PRO A 114 7.86 7.86 -0.41
N GLU A 115 6.66 8.36 -0.59
CA GLU A 115 5.85 8.02 -1.76
C GLU A 115 6.39 8.71 -3.01
N TYR A 116 6.32 8.03 -4.13
CA TYR A 116 6.71 8.54 -5.43
C TYR A 116 5.48 8.67 -6.32
N MET A 117 5.19 9.91 -6.75
CA MET A 117 4.00 10.26 -7.52
C MET A 117 4.36 11.21 -8.65
N GLU A 118 5.10 10.72 -9.61
CA GLU A 118 5.41 11.47 -10.83
C GLU A 118 4.40 11.12 -11.93
N TYR A 119 3.68 12.09 -12.42
CA TYR A 119 2.67 11.91 -13.47
C TYR A 119 2.65 13.09 -14.43
N THR A 120 2.88 12.81 -15.70
CA THR A 120 2.79 13.80 -16.77
C THR A 120 1.48 13.61 -17.53
N PRO A 121 0.49 14.49 -17.36
CA PRO A 121 -0.79 14.38 -18.04
C PRO A 121 -0.66 14.72 -19.53
N ASP A 122 -1.47 14.06 -20.36
CA ASP A 122 -1.70 14.50 -21.73
C ASP A 122 -2.44 15.85 -21.72
N PRO A 123 -1.87 16.92 -22.30
CA PRO A 123 -2.47 18.26 -22.29
C PRO A 123 -3.82 18.32 -23.03
N ASN A 124 -4.07 17.37 -23.94
CA ASN A 124 -5.30 17.31 -24.72
C ASN A 124 -6.37 16.38 -24.09
N ASN A 125 -6.05 15.73 -22.98
CA ASN A 125 -6.94 14.79 -22.29
C ASN A 125 -7.45 15.35 -20.96
N LYS A 126 -8.71 15.82 -20.95
CA LYS A 126 -9.35 16.38 -19.74
C LYS A 126 -9.37 15.42 -18.56
N LYS A 127 -9.44 14.10 -18.80
CA LYS A 127 -9.42 13.10 -17.72
C LYS A 127 -8.04 12.99 -17.09
N ASP A 128 -6.97 13.14 -17.88
CA ASP A 128 -5.60 13.15 -17.38
C ASP A 128 -5.32 14.41 -16.58
N GLN A 129 -5.77 15.58 -17.06
CA GLN A 129 -5.66 16.83 -16.30
C GLN A 129 -6.36 16.73 -14.96
N LYS A 130 -7.57 16.17 -14.92
CA LYS A 130 -8.31 15.95 -13.68
C LYS A 130 -7.59 14.99 -12.74
N PHE A 131 -6.95 13.96 -13.27
CA PHE A 131 -6.17 13.03 -12.45
C PHE A 131 -4.90 13.68 -11.89
N ALA A 132 -4.17 14.46 -12.69
CA ALA A 132 -3.02 15.22 -12.22
C ALA A 132 -3.38 16.19 -11.08
N ASN A 133 -4.53 16.85 -11.18
CA ASN A 133 -5.03 17.71 -10.09
C ASN A 133 -5.30 16.91 -8.80
N ARG A 134 -5.88 15.72 -8.89
CA ARG A 134 -6.09 14.84 -7.72
C ARG A 134 -4.78 14.40 -7.08
N ILE A 135 -3.74 14.12 -7.88
CA ILE A 135 -2.41 13.82 -7.37
C ILE A 135 -1.88 15.02 -6.57
N GLN A 136 -2.00 16.22 -7.13
CA GLN A 136 -1.53 17.44 -6.44
C GLN A 136 -2.34 17.70 -5.16
N GLU A 137 -3.65 17.50 -5.18
CA GLU A 137 -4.49 17.60 -3.97
C GLU A 137 -4.07 16.59 -2.90
N TYR A 138 -3.76 15.35 -3.28
CA TYR A 138 -3.27 14.33 -2.37
C TYR A 138 -1.90 14.71 -1.78
N ILE A 139 -0.95 15.16 -2.60
CA ILE A 139 0.37 15.63 -2.14
C ILE A 139 0.23 16.79 -1.14
N ASN A 140 -0.67 17.72 -1.44
CA ASN A 140 -0.91 18.88 -0.56
C ASN A 140 -1.54 18.49 0.79
N ARG A 141 -2.36 17.43 0.82
CA ARG A 141 -2.95 16.91 2.07
C ARG A 141 -1.98 16.06 2.89
N HIS A 142 -1.00 15.42 2.23
CA HIS A 142 -0.06 14.49 2.85
C HIS A 142 1.41 14.83 2.53
N PRO A 143 1.86 16.07 2.82
CA PRO A 143 3.24 16.46 2.52
C PRO A 143 4.28 15.64 3.29
N GLU A 144 3.90 15.07 4.44
CA GLU A 144 4.76 14.19 5.25
C GLU A 144 5.12 12.90 4.53
N ARG A 145 4.24 12.39 3.62
CA ARG A 145 4.47 11.16 2.86
C ARG A 145 5.46 11.35 1.70
N MET A 146 5.69 12.60 1.28
CA MET A 146 6.58 12.95 0.16
C MET A 146 7.98 13.39 0.61
N LYS A 147 8.23 13.52 1.90
CA LYS A 147 9.53 13.97 2.43
C LYS A 147 10.57 12.86 2.26
N ARG A 148 11.70 13.25 1.74
CA ARG A 148 12.93 12.46 1.66
C ARG A 148 13.89 12.82 2.78
#